data_c16ced0ed141ed930d0325ecfb885871
#
_entry.id   c16ced0ed141ed930d0325ecfb885871
#
_cell.length_a   1.000
_cell.length_b   1.000
_cell.length_c   1.000
_cell.angle_alpha   90.00
_cell.angle_beta   90.00
_cell.angle_gamma   90.00
#
_symmetry.space_group_name_H-M   'P 1'
#
loop_
_entity.id
_entity.type
_entity.pdbx_description
1 polymer ?
#
loop_
_entity_poly.entity_id
_entity_poly.type
_entity_poly.pdbx_seq_one_letter_code
_entity_poly.pdbx_strand_id
1 'polypeptide(L)'
;MLYRTYGKTGKRVSALGFGAMRLPAGDDKMVDLEKSVPILQRGIDLGINYIDTAFGYINGTSEIAVGQAIKAYDRSKVYVATKIPVGNAEDARPEEWRRKLDIILKRLDSPYIDFIQFHGLSWTVFYSYISQPNSTLA
;
A
#
# COMPACT_ATOMS: atom_id res chain seq x y z
N MET A 1 12.20 -16.74 9.28
CA MET A 1 10.83 -16.24 9.01
C MET A 1 9.99 -17.36 8.40
N LEU A 2 8.73 -17.51 8.82
CA LEU A 2 7.79 -18.45 8.21
C LEU A 2 7.08 -17.79 7.04
N TYR A 3 6.88 -18.52 5.93
CA TYR A 3 6.19 -18.01 4.73
C TYR A 3 4.96 -18.84 4.40
N ARG A 4 3.94 -18.20 3.83
CA ARG A 4 2.68 -18.80 3.39
C ARG A 4 2.36 -18.39 1.96
N THR A 5 1.69 -19.25 1.22
CA THR A 5 1.15 -18.89 -0.09
C THR A 5 -0.03 -17.92 0.10
N TYR A 6 0.00 -16.80 -0.60
CA TYR A 6 -1.05 -15.77 -0.53
C TYR A 6 -2.21 -16.15 -1.45
N GLY A 7 -3.19 -16.83 -0.88
CA GLY A 7 -4.35 -17.33 -1.62
C GLY A 7 -3.98 -18.13 -2.87
N LYS A 8 -4.60 -17.79 -4.00
CA LYS A 8 -4.34 -18.42 -5.31
C LYS A 8 -3.32 -17.67 -6.17
N THR A 9 -2.62 -16.67 -5.62
CA THR A 9 -1.69 -15.81 -6.38
C THR A 9 -0.36 -16.48 -6.71
N GLY A 10 -0.04 -17.60 -6.07
CA GLY A 10 1.27 -18.26 -6.16
C GLY A 10 2.40 -17.50 -5.43
N LYS A 11 2.15 -16.29 -4.91
CA LYS A 11 3.16 -15.50 -4.18
C LYS A 11 3.35 -16.07 -2.76
N ARG A 12 4.60 -16.17 -2.33
CA ARG A 12 4.94 -16.59 -0.95
C ARG A 12 5.27 -15.35 -0.11
N VAL A 13 4.39 -15.04 0.83
CA VAL A 13 4.54 -13.91 1.74
C VAL A 13 4.95 -14.39 3.14
N SER A 14 5.68 -13.55 3.88
CA SER A 14 6.01 -13.79 5.28
C SER A 14 4.72 -13.84 6.12
N ALA A 15 4.68 -14.75 7.08
CA ALA A 15 3.52 -14.89 7.97
C ALA A 15 3.30 -13.64 8.84
N LEU A 16 4.36 -12.85 9.06
CA LEU A 16 4.31 -11.53 9.65
C LEU A 16 4.44 -10.49 8.53
N GLY A 17 3.45 -9.62 8.38
CA GLY A 17 3.53 -8.44 7.52
C GLY A 17 3.98 -7.20 8.29
N PHE A 18 4.56 -6.23 7.60
CA PHE A 18 4.94 -4.95 8.17
C PHE A 18 3.89 -3.89 7.86
N GLY A 19 3.19 -3.39 8.88
CA GLY A 19 2.22 -2.29 8.73
C GLY A 19 2.90 -0.92 8.82
N ALA A 20 2.82 -0.11 7.77
CA ALA A 20 3.44 1.20 7.68
C ALA A 20 2.53 2.37 8.11
N MET A 21 1.42 2.08 8.80
CA MET A 21 0.47 3.11 9.26
C MET A 21 0.99 3.95 10.43
N ARG A 22 1.87 3.38 11.27
CA ARG A 22 2.36 3.99 12.52
C ARG A 22 3.88 4.20 12.51
N LEU A 23 4.43 4.52 11.34
CA LEU A 23 5.83 4.91 11.25
C LEU A 23 6.09 6.20 12.03
N PRO A 24 7.31 6.43 12.53
CA PRO A 24 7.69 7.70 13.13
C PRO A 24 7.33 8.89 12.23
N ALA A 25 6.78 9.93 12.82
CA ALA A 25 6.40 11.15 12.13
C ALA A 25 6.92 12.38 12.90
N GLY A 26 7.21 13.45 12.19
CA GLY A 26 7.62 14.73 12.74
C GLY A 26 6.42 15.57 13.23
N ASP A 27 6.72 16.75 13.78
CA ASP A 27 5.71 17.73 14.23
C ASP A 27 4.84 18.25 13.07
N ASP A 28 5.34 18.18 11.85
CA ASP A 28 4.64 18.47 10.59
C ASP A 28 3.62 17.39 10.18
N LYS A 29 3.52 16.31 10.96
CA LYS A 29 2.69 15.13 10.70
C LYS A 29 3.04 14.37 9.41
N MET A 30 4.25 14.58 8.90
CA MET A 30 4.82 13.81 7.79
C MET A 30 5.73 12.72 8.34
N VAL A 31 5.96 11.67 7.55
CA VAL A 31 6.84 10.58 7.99
C VAL A 31 8.26 11.09 8.20
N ASP A 32 8.87 10.74 9.33
CA ASP A 32 10.30 10.93 9.58
C ASP A 32 11.07 9.84 8.82
N LEU A 33 11.59 10.20 7.64
CA LEU A 33 12.25 9.25 6.76
C LEU A 33 13.56 8.71 7.36
N GLU A 34 14.30 9.53 8.11
CA GLU A 34 15.57 9.11 8.72
C GLU A 34 15.37 8.00 9.74
N LYS A 35 14.25 8.04 10.48
CA LYS A 35 13.89 6.98 11.43
C LYS A 35 13.14 5.83 10.79
N SER A 36 12.22 6.12 9.87
CA SER A 36 11.28 5.14 9.34
C SER A 36 11.89 4.18 8.32
N VAL A 37 12.76 4.69 7.44
CA VAL A 37 13.41 3.86 6.41
C VAL A 37 14.27 2.75 7.02
N PRO A 38 15.15 3.01 8.00
CA PRO A 38 15.93 1.94 8.65
C PRO A 38 15.04 0.91 9.38
N ILE A 39 13.92 1.33 9.98
CA ILE A 39 12.99 0.42 10.65
C ILE A 39 12.36 -0.55 9.63
N LEU A 40 11.89 -0.04 8.48
CA LEU A 40 11.35 -0.87 7.40
C LEU A 40 12.41 -1.83 6.84
N GLN A 41 13.62 -1.33 6.58
CA GLN A 41 14.74 -2.13 6.09
C GLN A 41 15.10 -3.23 7.09
N ARG A 42 15.15 -2.91 8.38
CA ARG A 42 15.39 -3.92 9.42
C ARG A 42 14.33 -5.02 9.41
N GLY A 43 13.06 -4.67 9.18
CA GLY A 43 11.99 -5.66 9.01
C GLY A 43 12.25 -6.59 7.83
N ILE A 44 12.68 -6.05 6.70
CA ILE A 44 13.00 -6.83 5.49
C ILE A 44 14.21 -7.74 5.74
N ASP A 45 15.27 -7.25 6.38
CA ASP A 45 16.46 -8.02 6.75
C ASP A 45 16.14 -9.21 7.66
N LEU A 46 15.13 -9.08 8.50
CA LEU A 46 14.61 -10.15 9.36
C LEU A 46 13.70 -11.13 8.62
N GLY A 47 13.50 -10.93 7.32
CA GLY A 47 12.75 -11.82 6.43
C GLY A 47 11.28 -11.44 6.23
N ILE A 48 10.83 -10.25 6.68
CA ILE A 48 9.52 -9.75 6.28
C ILE A 48 9.60 -9.33 4.80
N ASN A 49 8.71 -9.88 3.98
CA ASN A 49 8.64 -9.53 2.56
C ASN A 49 7.27 -9.01 2.13
N TYR A 50 6.37 -8.72 3.08
CA TYR A 50 5.05 -8.12 2.83
C TYR A 50 4.93 -6.83 3.63
N ILE A 51 4.84 -5.70 2.94
CA ILE A 51 4.71 -4.37 3.53
C ILE A 51 3.35 -3.81 3.15
N ASP A 52 2.58 -3.41 4.16
CA ASP A 52 1.23 -2.86 4.02
C ASP A 52 1.25 -1.34 4.30
N THR A 53 0.82 -0.56 3.31
CA THR A 53 0.64 0.89 3.42
C THR A 53 -0.74 1.30 2.90
N ALA A 54 -1.00 2.60 2.75
CA ALA A 54 -2.21 3.14 2.13
C ALA A 54 -2.01 4.57 1.65
N PHE A 55 -2.82 4.98 0.67
CA PHE A 55 -2.83 6.30 0.04
C PHE A 55 -2.85 7.47 1.05
N GLY A 56 -3.58 7.32 2.16
CA GLY A 56 -3.75 8.37 3.17
C GLY A 56 -2.89 8.24 4.43
N TYR A 57 -2.07 7.18 4.57
CA TYR A 57 -1.29 6.99 5.80
C TYR A 57 -0.24 8.09 5.98
N ILE A 58 -0.23 8.68 7.17
CA ILE A 58 0.69 9.76 7.55
C ILE A 58 0.69 10.87 6.48
N ASN A 59 -0.49 11.40 6.17
CA ASN A 59 -0.70 12.43 5.13
C ASN A 59 -0.15 12.04 3.74
N GLY A 60 -0.18 10.75 3.40
CA GLY A 60 0.29 10.22 2.12
C GLY A 60 1.81 10.01 2.03
N THR A 61 2.55 10.21 3.11
CA THR A 61 4.02 10.07 3.12
C THR A 61 4.51 8.69 3.53
N SER A 62 3.63 7.82 4.05
CA SER A 62 3.97 6.42 4.34
C SER A 62 4.43 5.69 3.08
N GLU A 63 3.78 5.91 1.93
CA GLU A 63 4.18 5.31 0.65
C GLU A 63 5.58 5.77 0.21
N ILE A 64 5.97 7.01 0.50
CA ILE A 64 7.31 7.53 0.22
C ILE A 64 8.37 6.78 1.05
N ALA A 65 8.12 6.59 2.35
CA ALA A 65 9.04 5.84 3.21
C ALA A 65 9.19 4.38 2.78
N VAL A 66 8.07 3.72 2.42
CA VAL A 66 8.09 2.36 1.89
C VAL A 66 8.89 2.31 0.58
N GLY A 67 8.65 3.24 -0.34
CA GLY A 67 9.37 3.35 -1.60
C GLY A 67 10.89 3.49 -1.39
N GLN A 68 11.31 4.38 -0.50
CA GLN A 68 12.74 4.55 -0.18
C GLN A 68 13.34 3.29 0.46
N ALA A 69 12.61 2.64 1.36
CA ALA A 69 13.11 1.46 2.04
C ALA A 69 13.36 0.29 1.08
N ILE A 70 12.44 0.02 0.14
CA ILE A 70 12.53 -1.13 -0.77
C ILE A 70 13.59 -0.96 -1.87
N LYS A 71 14.09 0.25 -2.14
CA LYS A 71 15.15 0.50 -3.12
C LYS A 71 16.47 -0.24 -2.83
N ALA A 72 16.72 -0.56 -1.57
CA ALA A 72 17.91 -1.30 -1.17
C ALA A 72 17.83 -2.81 -1.48
N TYR A 73 16.70 -3.30 -1.98
CA TYR A 73 16.43 -4.72 -2.18
C TYR A 73 16.00 -5.03 -3.61
N ASP A 74 16.10 -6.32 -3.97
CA ASP A 74 15.48 -6.82 -5.20
C ASP A 74 13.96 -6.63 -5.10
N ARG A 75 13.41 -5.73 -5.93
CA ARG A 75 12.00 -5.34 -5.91
C ARG A 75 11.06 -6.54 -6.08
N SER A 76 11.49 -7.58 -6.78
CA SER A 76 10.69 -8.79 -7.01
C SER A 76 10.53 -9.66 -5.77
N LYS A 77 11.32 -9.44 -4.74
CA LYS A 77 11.32 -10.21 -3.48
C LYS A 77 10.56 -9.53 -2.36
N VAL A 78 10.16 -8.27 -2.53
CA VAL A 78 9.39 -7.51 -1.53
C VAL A 78 8.03 -7.16 -2.11
N TYR A 79 6.98 -7.63 -1.46
CA TYR A 79 5.60 -7.37 -1.85
C TYR A 79 5.06 -6.13 -1.15
N VAL A 80 4.57 -5.18 -1.92
CA VAL A 80 3.96 -3.95 -1.42
C VAL A 80 2.45 -4.01 -1.65
N ALA A 81 1.70 -3.89 -0.55
CA ALA A 81 0.26 -3.71 -0.56
C ALA A 81 -0.06 -2.27 -0.21
N THR A 82 -0.95 -1.65 -0.99
CA THR A 82 -1.50 -0.32 -0.67
C THR A 82 -3.01 -0.30 -0.85
N LYS A 83 -3.65 0.80 -0.44
CA LYS A 83 -5.11 0.91 -0.41
C LYS A 83 -5.55 2.27 -0.95
N ILE A 84 -6.60 2.24 -1.78
CA ILE A 84 -7.24 3.45 -2.29
C ILE A 84 -8.58 3.65 -1.56
N PRO A 85 -8.82 4.84 -0.95
CA PRO A 85 -10.09 5.13 -0.31
C PRO A 85 -11.21 5.31 -1.35
N VAL A 86 -12.39 4.79 -1.02
CA VAL A 86 -13.64 5.02 -1.74
C VAL A 86 -14.69 5.43 -0.72
N GLY A 87 -15.04 6.71 -0.72
CA GLY A 87 -16.03 7.29 0.19
C GLY A 87 -17.32 7.75 -0.50
N ASN A 88 -17.30 7.84 -1.84
CA ASN A 88 -18.42 8.34 -2.64
C ASN A 88 -18.35 7.78 -4.08
N ALA A 89 -19.34 8.12 -4.93
CA ALA A 89 -19.42 7.63 -6.30
C ALA A 89 -18.27 8.14 -7.20
N GLU A 90 -17.74 9.33 -6.96
CA GLU A 90 -16.63 9.87 -7.73
C GLU A 90 -15.34 9.10 -7.47
N ASP A 91 -15.08 8.76 -6.21
CA ASP A 91 -13.94 7.91 -5.81
C ASP A 91 -13.97 6.54 -6.49
N ALA A 92 -15.14 6.03 -6.84
CA ALA A 92 -15.31 4.71 -7.48
C ALA A 92 -15.13 4.75 -9.00
N ARG A 93 -14.96 5.92 -9.63
CA ARG A 93 -14.76 6.03 -11.08
C ARG A 93 -13.40 5.51 -11.52
N PRO A 94 -13.30 4.84 -12.66
CA PRO A 94 -12.04 4.33 -13.19
C PRO A 94 -10.95 5.41 -13.35
N GLU A 95 -11.34 6.63 -13.76
CA GLU A 95 -10.40 7.75 -13.95
C GLU A 95 -9.78 8.18 -12.63
N GLU A 96 -10.57 8.27 -11.56
CA GLU A 96 -10.09 8.64 -10.24
C GLU A 96 -9.18 7.56 -9.64
N TRP A 97 -9.49 6.30 -9.89
CA TRP A 97 -8.62 5.18 -9.53
C TRP A 97 -7.27 5.26 -10.24
N ARG A 98 -7.27 5.49 -11.57
CA ARG A 98 -6.02 5.66 -12.34
C ARG A 98 -5.21 6.83 -11.81
N ARG A 99 -5.85 7.97 -11.55
CA ARG A 99 -5.18 9.16 -10.98
C ARG A 99 -4.53 8.85 -9.64
N LYS A 100 -5.22 8.15 -8.74
CA LYS A 100 -4.67 7.74 -7.44
C LYS A 100 -3.56 6.71 -7.59
N LEU A 101 -3.69 5.76 -8.50
CA LEU A 101 -2.63 4.79 -8.83
C LEU A 101 -1.34 5.47 -9.30
N ASP A 102 -1.45 6.46 -10.18
CA ASP A 102 -0.30 7.22 -10.67
C ASP A 102 0.41 7.97 -9.53
N ILE A 103 -0.36 8.54 -8.59
CA ILE A 103 0.20 9.19 -7.40
C ILE A 103 0.94 8.16 -6.53
N ILE A 104 0.34 6.99 -6.29
CA ILE A 104 0.94 5.92 -5.48
C ILE A 104 2.24 5.44 -6.11
N LEU A 105 2.25 5.16 -7.41
CA LEU A 105 3.45 4.72 -8.12
C LEU A 105 4.58 5.75 -8.03
N LYS A 106 4.25 7.05 -8.12
CA LYS A 106 5.22 8.14 -7.94
C LYS A 106 5.76 8.19 -6.50
N ARG A 107 4.91 8.05 -5.47
CA ARG A 107 5.32 8.07 -4.06
C ARG A 107 6.20 6.86 -3.72
N LEU A 108 5.82 5.68 -4.20
CA LEU A 108 6.59 4.45 -4.03
C LEU A 108 7.87 4.45 -4.87
N ASP A 109 7.95 5.30 -5.90
CA ASP A 109 9.01 5.29 -6.91
C ASP A 109 9.30 3.86 -7.40
N SER A 110 8.21 3.18 -7.79
CA SER A 110 8.19 1.77 -8.16
C SER A 110 7.42 1.58 -9.47
N PRO A 111 7.88 0.70 -10.36
CA PRO A 111 7.20 0.46 -11.64
C PRO A 111 5.87 -0.30 -11.49
N TYR A 112 5.61 -0.89 -10.33
CA TYR A 112 4.38 -1.65 -10.08
C TYR A 112 4.06 -1.74 -8.59
N ILE A 113 2.80 -2.12 -8.30
CA ILE A 113 2.25 -2.46 -6.98
C ILE A 113 1.89 -3.94 -7.01
N ASP A 114 2.20 -4.69 -5.95
CA ASP A 114 1.87 -6.13 -5.91
C ASP A 114 0.43 -6.39 -5.53
N PHE A 115 -0.11 -5.62 -4.59
CA PHE A 115 -1.49 -5.76 -4.10
C PHE A 115 -2.12 -4.38 -3.92
N ILE A 116 -3.33 -4.24 -4.43
CA ILE A 116 -4.15 -3.04 -4.21
C ILE A 116 -5.49 -3.43 -3.60
N GLN A 117 -5.97 -2.62 -2.67
CA GLN A 117 -7.19 -2.88 -1.92
C GLN A 117 -8.09 -1.63 -1.89
N PHE A 118 -9.39 -1.84 -1.75
CA PHE A 118 -10.31 -0.78 -1.34
C PHE A 118 -10.13 -0.48 0.15
N HIS A 119 -9.88 0.79 0.50
CA HIS A 119 -9.65 1.20 1.87
C HIS A 119 -10.97 1.50 2.58
N GLY A 120 -11.20 0.85 3.72
CA GLY A 120 -12.42 1.08 4.51
C GLY A 120 -13.68 0.53 3.85
N LEU A 121 -13.56 -0.58 3.11
CA LEU A 121 -14.70 -1.19 2.43
C LEU A 121 -15.78 -1.62 3.43
N SER A 122 -17.00 -1.12 3.24
CA SER A 122 -18.23 -1.57 3.90
C SER A 122 -19.23 -2.10 2.87
N TRP A 123 -20.25 -2.81 3.33
CA TRP A 123 -21.34 -3.23 2.45
C TRP A 123 -22.01 -2.05 1.75
N THR A 124 -22.24 -0.94 2.47
CA THR A 124 -22.79 0.29 1.90
C THR A 124 -21.92 0.83 0.76
N VAL A 125 -20.61 0.99 0.98
CA VAL A 125 -19.66 1.46 -0.04
C VAL A 125 -19.64 0.50 -1.23
N PHE A 126 -19.59 -0.81 -0.98
CA PHE A 126 -19.57 -1.79 -2.03
C PHE A 126 -20.84 -1.70 -2.93
N TYR A 127 -22.02 -1.78 -2.34
CA TYR A 127 -23.27 -1.77 -3.11
C TYR A 127 -23.61 -0.40 -3.69
N SER A 128 -23.29 0.71 -2.98
CA SER A 128 -23.67 2.04 -3.46
C SER A 128 -22.73 2.59 -4.53
N TYR A 129 -21.47 2.16 -4.55
CA TYR A 129 -20.47 2.78 -5.42
C TYR A 129 -19.67 1.78 -6.25
N ILE A 130 -19.12 0.73 -5.64
CA ILE A 130 -18.14 -0.14 -6.31
C ILE A 130 -18.79 -1.13 -7.26
N SER A 131 -19.95 -1.70 -6.90
CA SER A 131 -20.67 -2.66 -7.74
C SER A 131 -21.58 -2.02 -8.78
N GLN A 132 -21.58 -0.70 -8.90
CA GLN A 132 -22.42 0.03 -9.85
C GLN A 132 -21.84 -0.04 -11.27
N PRO A 133 -22.69 0.03 -12.32
CA PRO A 133 -22.23 0.20 -13.69
C PRO A 133 -21.29 1.42 -13.80
N ASN A 134 -20.24 1.30 -14.61
CA ASN A 134 -19.20 2.32 -14.80
C ASN A 134 -18.31 2.61 -13.57
N SER A 135 -18.31 1.73 -12.57
CA SER A 135 -17.34 1.76 -11.49
C SER A 135 -16.02 1.08 -11.88
N THR A 136 -15.03 1.16 -10.99
CA THR A 136 -13.71 0.53 -11.18
C THR A 136 -13.77 -1.00 -11.35
N LEU A 137 -14.84 -1.67 -10.87
CA LEU A 137 -15.03 -3.12 -11.01
C LEU A 137 -15.96 -3.53 -12.17
N ALA A 138 -16.58 -2.57 -12.86
CA ALA A 138 -17.51 -2.84 -13.97
C ALA A 138 -16.78 -3.17 -15.27
#